data_0d009e648d522c506601ae9d5e195767
#
_entry.id   0d009e648d522c506601ae9d5e195767
#
_cell.length_a   1.000
_cell.length_b   1.000
_cell.length_c   1.000
_cell.angle_alpha   90.00
_cell.angle_beta   90.00
_cell.angle_gamma   90.00
#
_symmetry.space_group_name_H-M   'P 1'
#
loop_
_entity.id
_entity.type
_entity.pdbx_description
1 polymer ?
#
loop_
_entity_poly.entity_id
_entity_poly.type
_entity_poly.pdbx_seq_one_letter_code
_entity_poly.pdbx_strand_id
1 'polypeptide(L)'
;MKPKNTICLWFDRDAHDAARFYAATFPDSEVTAVYEAPADYPSGKRGDVLMVEFTVLGIPCVGLNGGPAFRHSEAFSFQIKTEDQQETDRYWNAIVGNGGQASQCGWCKDKWGVSWQIT
;
A
#
# COMPACT_ATOMS: atom_id res chain seq x y z
N MET A 1 10.83 12.06 -17.90
CA MET A 1 11.89 11.74 -16.92
C MET A 1 11.40 10.67 -15.97
N LYS A 2 12.18 9.63 -15.77
CA LYS A 2 11.82 8.62 -14.78
C LYS A 2 11.98 9.17 -13.37
N PRO A 3 11.00 8.99 -12.48
CA PRO A 3 11.16 9.38 -11.09
C PRO A 3 12.35 8.66 -10.45
N LYS A 4 13.14 9.39 -9.70
CA LYS A 4 14.26 8.81 -8.94
C LYS A 4 13.89 8.52 -7.50
N ASN A 5 12.71 8.95 -7.10
CA ASN A 5 12.22 8.81 -5.72
C ASN A 5 11.04 7.84 -5.73
N THR A 6 11.12 6.82 -4.90
CA THR A 6 10.10 5.80 -4.76
C THR A 6 9.72 5.70 -3.29
N ILE A 7 8.42 5.59 -3.03
CA ILE A 7 7.94 5.39 -1.67
C ILE A 7 8.10 3.92 -1.33
N CYS A 8 8.83 3.62 -0.25
CA CYS A 8 8.98 2.25 0.23
C CYS A 8 8.06 2.03 1.44
N LEU A 9 7.18 1.04 1.33
CA LEU A 9 6.29 0.65 2.42
C LEU A 9 6.74 -0.70 2.97
N TRP A 10 6.93 -0.77 4.28
CA TRP A 10 7.33 -1.98 4.98
C TRP A 10 6.10 -2.84 5.28
N PHE A 11 6.20 -4.15 5.03
CA PHE A 11 5.14 -5.10 5.33
C PHE A 11 5.70 -6.33 6.03
N ASP A 12 4.83 -7.03 6.74
CA ASP A 12 5.10 -8.35 7.28
C ASP A 12 4.38 -9.38 6.40
N ARG A 13 5.07 -9.84 5.33
CA ARG A 13 4.61 -10.86 4.37
C ARG A 13 3.52 -10.43 3.39
N ASP A 14 2.90 -9.29 3.57
CA ASP A 14 1.68 -8.90 2.84
C ASP A 14 1.90 -7.93 1.69
N ALA A 15 3.14 -7.65 1.31
CA ALA A 15 3.42 -6.64 0.29
C ALA A 15 2.68 -6.88 -1.02
N HIS A 16 2.63 -8.13 -1.48
CA HIS A 16 1.96 -8.45 -2.74
C HIS A 16 0.44 -8.30 -2.64
N ASP A 17 -0.15 -8.77 -1.55
CA ASP A 17 -1.59 -8.62 -1.32
C ASP A 17 -1.99 -7.15 -1.22
N ALA A 18 -1.20 -6.36 -0.50
CA ALA A 18 -1.45 -4.92 -0.37
C ALA A 18 -1.35 -4.21 -1.72
N ALA A 19 -0.31 -4.48 -2.49
CA ALA A 19 -0.12 -3.88 -3.81
C ALA A 19 -1.27 -4.22 -4.75
N ARG A 20 -1.74 -5.47 -4.75
CA ARG A 20 -2.89 -5.88 -5.55
C ARG A 20 -4.17 -5.19 -5.13
N PHE A 21 -4.36 -5.00 -3.84
CA PHE A 21 -5.51 -4.27 -3.32
C PHE A 21 -5.51 -2.82 -3.81
N TYR A 22 -4.37 -2.14 -3.73
CA TYR A 22 -4.25 -0.76 -4.20
C TYR A 22 -4.50 -0.66 -5.71
N ALA A 23 -3.95 -1.60 -6.47
CA ALA A 23 -4.14 -1.64 -7.92
C ALA A 23 -5.60 -1.86 -8.31
N ALA A 24 -6.33 -2.65 -7.54
CA ALA A 24 -7.76 -2.91 -7.80
C ALA A 24 -8.65 -1.75 -7.32
N THR A 25 -8.19 -0.97 -6.36
CA THR A 25 -9.00 0.08 -5.72
C THR A 25 -8.92 1.41 -6.47
N PHE A 26 -7.72 1.80 -6.91
CA PHE A 26 -7.49 3.12 -7.48
C PHE A 26 -7.19 3.03 -8.98
N PRO A 27 -7.61 4.05 -9.76
CA PRO A 27 -7.19 4.14 -11.15
C PRO A 27 -5.69 4.42 -11.24
N ASP A 28 -5.09 4.20 -12.40
CA ASP A 28 -3.67 4.46 -12.68
C ASP A 28 -2.77 3.85 -11.59
N SER A 29 -3.09 2.63 -11.20
CA SER A 29 -2.42 1.89 -10.13
C SER A 29 -2.28 0.44 -10.56
N GLU A 30 -1.05 -0.09 -10.51
CA GLU A 30 -0.79 -1.45 -10.97
C GLU A 30 0.42 -2.04 -10.28
N VAL A 31 0.47 -3.37 -10.23
CA VAL A 31 1.66 -4.11 -9.82
C VAL A 31 2.56 -4.26 -11.04
N THR A 32 3.77 -3.72 -10.98
CA THR A 32 4.67 -3.70 -12.12
C THR A 32 5.76 -4.78 -12.07
N ALA A 33 6.15 -5.24 -10.88
CA ALA A 33 7.14 -6.30 -10.74
C ALA A 33 7.04 -6.97 -9.37
N VAL A 34 7.38 -8.25 -9.33
CA VAL A 34 7.43 -9.04 -8.10
C VAL A 34 8.79 -9.73 -8.04
N TYR A 35 9.52 -9.54 -6.94
CA TYR A 35 10.85 -10.11 -6.78
C TYR A 35 10.85 -11.11 -5.63
N GLU A 36 11.35 -12.31 -5.92
CA GLU A 36 11.53 -13.36 -4.92
C GLU A 36 12.90 -13.22 -4.26
N ALA A 37 13.00 -13.65 -3.01
CA ALA A 37 14.26 -13.62 -2.28
C ALA A 37 15.26 -14.60 -2.91
N PRO A 38 16.49 -14.15 -3.22
CA PRO A 38 17.52 -15.04 -3.80
C PRO A 38 18.16 -15.99 -2.77
N ALA A 39 17.95 -15.72 -1.49
CA ALA A 39 18.47 -16.50 -0.38
C ALA A 39 17.60 -16.31 0.85
N ASP A 40 17.79 -17.15 1.87
CA ASP A 40 17.11 -16.95 3.15
C ASP A 40 17.51 -15.59 3.75
N TYR A 41 16.57 -14.96 4.45
CA TYR A 41 16.76 -13.67 5.10
C TYR A 41 16.04 -13.69 6.47
N PRO A 42 16.29 -12.69 7.34
CA PRO A 42 15.78 -12.78 8.73
C PRO A 42 14.30 -13.08 8.89
N SER A 43 13.46 -12.65 7.96
CA SER A 43 12.01 -12.78 8.07
C SER A 43 11.40 -13.71 7.03
N GLY A 44 12.22 -14.44 6.27
CA GLY A 44 11.70 -15.31 5.23
C GLY A 44 12.76 -16.19 4.62
N LYS A 45 12.35 -16.94 3.60
CA LYS A 45 13.18 -17.94 2.96
C LYS A 45 13.36 -17.63 1.49
N ARG A 46 14.41 -18.21 0.92
CA ARG A 46 14.62 -18.19 -0.53
C ARG A 46 13.33 -18.56 -1.26
N GLY A 47 12.97 -17.78 -2.26
CA GLY A 47 11.77 -17.98 -3.07
C GLY A 47 10.54 -17.27 -2.55
N ASP A 48 10.52 -16.82 -1.31
CA ASP A 48 9.43 -15.97 -0.80
C ASP A 48 9.45 -14.61 -1.51
N VAL A 49 8.28 -13.99 -1.67
CA VAL A 49 8.21 -12.64 -2.21
C VAL A 49 8.92 -11.70 -1.23
N LEU A 50 9.97 -11.05 -1.71
CA LEU A 50 10.73 -10.09 -0.91
C LEU A 50 10.26 -8.67 -1.16
N MET A 51 10.04 -8.32 -2.43
CA MET A 51 9.76 -6.94 -2.82
C MET A 51 8.77 -6.92 -3.99
N VAL A 52 7.88 -5.93 -3.97
CA VAL A 52 6.88 -5.72 -5.02
C VAL A 52 6.94 -4.28 -5.48
N GLU A 53 7.12 -4.05 -6.77
CA GLU A 53 7.02 -2.71 -7.35
C GLU A 53 5.59 -2.47 -7.83
N PHE A 54 5.05 -1.32 -7.49
CA PHE A 54 3.70 -0.95 -7.88
C PHE A 54 3.53 0.56 -7.95
N THR A 55 2.40 1.00 -8.47
CA THR A 55 2.04 2.40 -8.49
C THR A 55 0.73 2.62 -7.74
N VAL A 56 0.60 3.78 -7.12
CA VAL A 56 -0.65 4.25 -6.52
C VAL A 56 -0.97 5.59 -7.15
N LEU A 57 -2.03 5.64 -7.96
CA LEU A 57 -2.42 6.85 -8.69
C LEU A 57 -1.22 7.50 -9.40
N GLY A 58 -0.43 6.66 -10.06
CA GLY A 58 0.75 7.08 -10.82
C GLY A 58 2.02 7.27 -10.01
N ILE A 59 1.98 7.22 -8.68
CA ILE A 59 3.16 7.39 -7.84
C ILE A 59 3.88 6.05 -7.66
N PRO A 60 5.18 5.97 -7.98
CA PRO A 60 5.92 4.71 -7.83
C PRO A 60 6.14 4.35 -6.38
N CYS A 61 5.89 3.09 -6.06
CA CYS A 61 6.03 2.55 -4.72
C CYS A 61 6.73 1.19 -4.76
N VAL A 62 7.31 0.82 -3.63
CA VAL A 62 7.85 -0.51 -3.39
C VAL A 62 7.29 -1.02 -2.08
N GLY A 63 6.76 -2.24 -2.09
CA GLY A 63 6.40 -2.95 -0.86
C GLY A 63 7.51 -3.91 -0.50
N LEU A 64 8.08 -3.77 0.68
CA LEU A 64 9.16 -4.62 1.16
C LEU A 64 8.62 -5.54 2.26
N ASN A 65 8.75 -6.84 2.08
CA ASN A 65 8.42 -7.81 3.10
C ASN A 65 9.59 -7.97 4.07
N GLY A 66 9.71 -7.01 4.97
CA GLY A 66 10.81 -6.94 5.93
C GLY A 66 10.56 -7.68 7.25
N GLY A 67 9.32 -8.10 7.50
CA GLY A 67 8.95 -8.82 8.72
C GLY A 67 8.22 -7.96 9.74
N PRO A 68 8.05 -8.46 10.97
CA PRO A 68 7.17 -7.83 11.96
C PRO A 68 7.82 -6.69 12.77
N ALA A 69 9.07 -6.29 12.45
CA ALA A 69 9.81 -5.34 13.28
C ALA A 69 9.21 -3.94 13.31
N PHE A 70 8.57 -3.50 12.23
CA PHE A 70 8.02 -2.15 12.13
C PHE A 70 6.56 -2.18 11.72
N ARG A 71 5.81 -1.18 12.22
CA ARG A 71 4.40 -1.00 11.88
C ARG A 71 4.17 0.39 11.35
N HIS A 72 3.16 0.53 10.49
CA HIS A 72 2.76 1.83 9.99
C HIS A 72 2.06 2.64 11.07
N SER A 73 2.14 3.95 10.94
CA SER A 73 1.48 4.89 11.84
C SER A 73 0.92 6.06 11.04
N GLU A 74 0.22 6.95 11.72
CA GLU A 74 -0.34 8.16 11.12
C GLU A 74 0.73 9.19 10.73
N ALA A 75 2.00 8.92 11.04
CA ALA A 75 3.08 9.82 10.64
C ALA A 75 3.28 9.87 9.13
N PHE A 76 2.80 8.87 8.41
CA PHE A 76 2.74 8.85 6.95
C PHE A 76 1.31 8.57 6.51
N SER A 77 0.86 9.23 5.45
CA SER A 77 -0.42 8.92 4.83
C SER A 77 -0.38 9.23 3.35
N PHE A 78 -1.18 8.50 2.58
CA PHE A 78 -1.54 8.92 1.23
C PHE A 78 -2.73 9.85 1.33
N GLN A 79 -2.63 11.04 0.76
CA GLN A 79 -3.74 11.96 0.68
C GLN A 79 -4.31 11.92 -0.73
N ILE A 80 -5.55 11.49 -0.85
CA ILE A 80 -6.21 11.30 -2.13
C ILE A 80 -7.28 12.37 -2.30
N LYS A 81 -7.13 13.21 -3.31
CA LYS A 81 -8.15 14.18 -3.68
C LYS A 81 -9.19 13.51 -4.55
N THR A 82 -10.45 13.70 -4.22
CA THR A 82 -11.57 13.19 -5.00
C THR A 82 -12.35 14.31 -5.62
N GLU A 83 -13.06 14.00 -6.70
CA GLU A 83 -13.81 15.01 -7.47
C GLU A 83 -15.23 15.20 -6.96
N ASP A 84 -15.79 14.17 -6.30
CA ASP A 84 -17.15 14.21 -5.81
C ASP A 84 -17.32 13.24 -4.64
N GLN A 85 -18.50 13.30 -4.02
CA GLN A 85 -18.81 12.44 -2.88
C GLN A 85 -18.85 10.96 -3.25
N GLN A 86 -19.28 10.66 -4.46
CA GLN A 86 -19.36 9.28 -4.95
C GLN A 86 -17.98 8.64 -5.01
N GLU A 87 -16.99 9.37 -5.51
CA GLU A 87 -15.60 8.90 -5.56
C GLU A 87 -15.02 8.74 -4.15
N THR A 88 -15.27 9.72 -3.28
CA THR A 88 -14.86 9.65 -1.88
C THR A 88 -15.41 8.39 -1.22
N ASP A 89 -16.71 8.15 -1.36
CA ASP A 89 -17.37 6.98 -0.75
C ASP A 89 -16.81 5.67 -1.29
N ARG A 90 -16.55 5.61 -2.59
CA ARG A 90 -16.02 4.41 -3.22
C ARG A 90 -14.66 4.00 -2.63
N TYR A 91 -13.73 4.95 -2.52
CA TYR A 91 -12.41 4.66 -1.97
C TYR A 91 -12.47 4.40 -0.47
N TRP A 92 -13.21 5.20 0.25
CA TRP A 92 -13.39 5.04 1.69
C TRP A 92 -13.97 3.66 2.02
N ASN A 93 -15.04 3.29 1.36
CA ASN A 93 -15.71 2.02 1.62
C ASN A 93 -14.83 0.83 1.22
N ALA A 94 -14.06 0.95 0.15
CA ALA A 94 -13.13 -0.11 -0.26
C ALA A 94 -12.06 -0.34 0.81
N ILE A 95 -11.47 0.72 1.33
CA ILE A 95 -10.40 0.62 2.32
C ILE A 95 -10.94 0.11 3.67
N VAL A 96 -11.97 0.75 4.17
CA VAL A 96 -12.56 0.41 5.48
C VAL A 96 -13.20 -0.97 5.42
N GLY A 97 -13.86 -1.30 4.30
CA GLY A 97 -14.54 -2.58 4.12
C GLY A 97 -13.62 -3.78 3.93
N ASN A 98 -12.34 -3.55 3.65
CA ASN A 98 -11.36 -4.61 3.47
C ASN A 98 -10.46 -4.77 4.70
N GLY A 99 -11.05 -4.87 5.87
CA GLY A 99 -10.30 -5.03 7.11
C GLY A 99 -9.66 -3.76 7.65
N GLY A 100 -10.02 -2.61 7.09
CA GLY A 100 -9.53 -1.32 7.54
C GLY A 100 -10.34 -0.75 8.69
N GLN A 101 -9.98 0.47 9.09
CA GLN A 101 -10.62 1.19 10.18
C GLN A 101 -10.87 2.64 9.79
N ALA A 102 -12.08 3.11 10.04
CA ALA A 102 -12.39 4.53 9.93
C ALA A 102 -11.73 5.31 11.07
N SER A 103 -11.28 6.52 10.79
CA SER A 103 -10.82 7.47 11.77
C SER A 103 -11.53 8.80 11.55
N GLN A 104 -10.99 9.89 12.06
CA GLN A 104 -11.67 11.19 12.02
C GLN A 104 -11.24 12.02 10.83
N CYS A 105 -12.09 12.95 10.42
CA CYS A 105 -11.77 14.01 9.46
C CYS A 105 -11.22 13.50 8.12
N GLY A 106 -11.82 12.45 7.56
CA GLY A 106 -11.40 11.91 6.27
C GLY A 106 -10.21 10.96 6.34
N TRP A 107 -9.72 10.66 7.55
CA TRP A 107 -8.65 9.69 7.75
C TRP A 107 -9.21 8.29 7.95
N CYS A 108 -8.51 7.31 7.40
CA CYS A 108 -8.76 5.90 7.66
C CYS A 108 -7.46 5.13 7.54
N LYS A 109 -7.48 3.89 8.00
CA LYS A 109 -6.36 2.95 7.86
C LYS A 109 -6.79 1.76 7.04
N ASP A 110 -5.89 1.24 6.25
CA ASP A 110 -6.16 -0.01 5.56
C ASP A 110 -5.85 -1.22 6.46
N LYS A 111 -6.09 -2.40 5.93
CA LYS A 111 -5.87 -3.68 6.63
C LYS A 111 -4.44 -3.82 7.18
N TRP A 112 -3.48 -3.19 6.52
CA TRP A 112 -2.05 -3.31 6.86
C TRP A 112 -1.53 -2.14 7.69
N GLY A 113 -2.41 -1.24 8.10
CA GLY A 113 -2.08 -0.12 8.96
C GLY A 113 -1.62 1.14 8.24
N VAL A 114 -1.57 1.14 6.92
CA VAL A 114 -1.22 2.33 6.15
C VAL A 114 -2.37 3.33 6.25
N SER A 115 -2.04 4.58 6.54
CA SER A 115 -3.03 5.65 6.70
C SER A 115 -3.34 6.32 5.38
N TRP A 116 -4.61 6.65 5.20
CA TRP A 116 -5.15 7.30 4.01
C TRP A 116 -6.01 8.48 4.43
N GLN A 117 -5.91 9.55 3.67
CA GLN A 117 -6.82 10.69 3.77
C GLN A 117 -7.60 10.76 2.47
N ILE A 118 -8.91 10.60 2.53
CA ILE A 118 -9.77 10.66 1.35
C ILE A 118 -10.56 11.95 1.43
N THR A 119 -10.23 12.89 0.59
CA THR A 119 -10.83 14.23 0.62
C THR A 119 -11.53 14.55 -0.72
#